data_16bed4519d7d8010867cbc3715833ac9
#
_entry.id   16bed4519d7d8010867cbc3715833ac9
#
_cell.length_a   1.000
_cell.length_b   1.000
_cell.length_c   1.000
_cell.angle_alpha   90.00
_cell.angle_beta   90.00
_cell.angle_gamma   90.00
#
_symmetry.space_group_name_H-M   'P 1'
#
loop_
_entity.id
_entity.type
_entity.pdbx_description
1 polymer ?
#
loop_
_entity_poly.entity_id
_entity_poly.type
_entity_poly.pdbx_seq_one_letter_code
_entity_poly.pdbx_strand_id
1 'polypeptide(L)'
;MQELRVAFVPGVTPDKWARAWRERNPRIRLDLLPVEEQRQRAVLDEGAADMALVRLPVDLDRPTALHCVRLYDEVPVVVAGREHFVAAADGDTPIPLADLADEQLVLPHPSGWTPAVEQLSFPEMTVKDAIEVAASGSGIVIVPMSLARLHHRKDVVHRPVELDPTTVALVWLRDADSPVHQDFVGVVRGRRASSSR
;
A
#
# COMPACT_ATOMS: atom_id res chain seq x y z
N MET A 1 15.28 1.68 27.56
CA MET A 1 14.35 2.69 26.98
C MET A 1 13.33 1.88 26.23
N GLN A 2 12.04 2.12 26.44
CA GLN A 2 10.98 1.36 25.74
C GLN A 2 10.94 1.79 24.27
N GLU A 3 10.71 0.84 23.37
CA GLU A 3 10.71 1.04 21.91
C GLU A 3 9.43 0.46 21.31
N LEU A 4 8.91 1.10 20.26
CA LEU A 4 7.84 0.60 19.43
C LEU A 4 8.34 0.54 17.98
N ARG A 5 8.37 -0.65 17.39
CA ARG A 5 8.80 -0.89 16.01
C ARG A 5 7.57 -1.01 15.13
N VAL A 6 7.44 -0.10 14.17
CA VAL A 6 6.31 -0.09 13.22
C VAL A 6 6.84 -0.28 11.80
N ALA A 7 6.52 -1.43 11.21
CA ALA A 7 6.79 -1.68 9.80
C ALA A 7 5.80 -0.93 8.90
N PHE A 8 6.21 -0.60 7.69
CA PHE A 8 5.32 0.02 6.70
C PHE A 8 5.69 -0.39 5.28
N VAL A 9 4.67 -0.62 4.44
CA VAL A 9 4.83 -0.99 3.04
C VAL A 9 5.12 0.23 2.15
N PRO A 10 5.73 0.04 0.95
CA PRO A 10 6.03 1.13 0.03
C PRO A 10 4.78 1.97 -0.31
N GLY A 11 4.96 3.28 -0.45
CA GLY A 11 3.87 4.23 -0.73
C GLY A 11 3.13 4.74 0.51
N VAL A 12 3.15 4.01 1.63
CA VAL A 12 2.63 4.50 2.91
C VAL A 12 3.64 5.48 3.53
N THR A 13 3.19 6.65 3.95
CA THR A 13 4.02 7.69 4.57
C THR A 13 3.65 7.90 6.03
N PRO A 14 4.38 7.27 6.98
CA PRO A 14 4.05 7.31 8.41
C PRO A 14 4.46 8.61 9.13
N ASP A 15 5.10 9.56 8.44
CA ASP A 15 5.75 10.73 9.06
C ASP A 15 4.83 11.57 9.95
N LYS A 16 3.57 11.79 9.52
CA LYS A 16 2.59 12.55 10.33
C LYS A 16 2.29 11.86 11.66
N TRP A 17 2.21 10.53 11.65
CA TRP A 17 1.98 9.73 12.85
C TRP A 17 3.22 9.65 13.73
N ALA A 18 4.40 9.53 13.09
CA ALA A 18 5.68 9.57 13.81
C ALA A 18 5.89 10.88 14.55
N ARG A 19 5.54 12.02 13.92
CA ARG A 19 5.60 13.34 14.58
C ARG A 19 4.66 13.38 15.78
N ALA A 20 3.39 13.02 15.58
CA ALA A 20 2.39 13.03 16.64
C ALA A 20 2.74 12.05 17.78
N TRP A 21 3.38 10.90 17.46
CA TRP A 21 3.87 9.96 18.46
C TRP A 21 4.97 10.59 19.34
N ARG A 22 6.00 11.17 18.73
CA ARG A 22 7.12 11.80 19.47
C ARG A 22 6.67 12.91 20.41
N GLU A 23 5.66 13.67 19.99
CA GLU A 23 5.06 14.73 20.82
C GLU A 23 4.31 14.16 22.03
N ARG A 24 3.60 13.03 21.86
CA ARG A 24 2.76 12.45 22.92
C ARG A 24 3.51 11.48 23.82
N ASN A 25 4.47 10.75 23.27
CA ASN A 25 5.18 9.66 23.94
C ASN A 25 6.71 9.86 23.89
N PRO A 26 7.26 10.96 24.43
CA PRO A 26 8.69 11.30 24.29
C PRO A 26 9.64 10.29 24.96
N ARG A 27 9.10 9.42 25.83
CA ARG A 27 9.89 8.39 26.53
C ARG A 27 9.92 7.04 25.81
N ILE A 28 9.11 6.87 24.75
CA ILE A 28 9.03 5.63 23.97
C ILE A 28 9.55 5.94 22.58
N ARG A 29 10.67 5.33 22.22
CA ARG A 29 11.25 5.48 20.89
C ARG A 29 10.33 4.82 19.85
N LEU A 30 10.11 5.49 18.72
CA LEU A 30 9.43 4.93 17.57
C LEU A 30 10.46 4.63 16.48
N ASP A 31 10.59 3.37 16.13
CA ASP A 31 11.36 2.92 14.97
C ASP A 31 10.42 2.59 13.82
N LEU A 32 10.70 3.18 12.65
CA LEU A 32 9.97 2.97 11.42
C LEU A 32 10.78 2.05 10.50
N LEU A 33 10.22 0.90 10.13
CA LEU A 33 10.88 -0.15 9.37
C LEU A 33 10.22 -0.29 7.99
N PRO A 34 10.85 0.18 6.90
CA PRO A 34 10.34 -0.09 5.55
C PRO A 34 10.44 -1.58 5.26
N VAL A 35 9.36 -2.16 4.73
CA VAL A 35 9.31 -3.59 4.37
C VAL A 35 8.60 -3.75 3.03
N GLU A 36 9.03 -4.72 2.23
CA GLU A 36 8.34 -5.07 0.99
C GLU A 36 6.93 -5.62 1.29
N GLU A 37 5.98 -5.36 0.39
CA GLU A 37 4.57 -5.75 0.58
C GLU A 37 4.42 -7.26 0.78
N GLN A 38 5.22 -8.07 0.08
CA GLN A 38 5.24 -9.53 0.24
C GLN A 38 5.69 -9.97 1.66
N ARG A 39 6.39 -9.11 2.38
CA ARG A 39 6.89 -9.36 3.74
C ARG A 39 6.00 -8.75 4.84
N GLN A 40 4.94 -8.03 4.47
CA GLN A 40 4.13 -7.23 5.40
C GLN A 40 3.49 -8.05 6.54
N ARG A 41 3.24 -9.35 6.33
CA ARG A 41 2.75 -10.25 7.37
C ARG A 41 3.91 -10.90 8.13
N ALA A 42 4.90 -11.41 7.41
CA ALA A 42 6.02 -12.15 7.98
C ALA A 42 6.82 -11.33 9.02
N VAL A 43 6.94 -10.01 8.82
CA VAL A 43 7.65 -9.12 9.76
C VAL A 43 7.06 -9.12 11.17
N LEU A 44 5.75 -9.37 11.31
CA LEU A 44 5.06 -9.51 12.61
C LEU A 44 5.27 -10.91 13.20
N ASP A 45 5.10 -11.95 12.38
CA ASP A 45 5.24 -13.35 12.82
C ASP A 45 6.67 -13.69 13.27
N GLU A 46 7.65 -13.03 12.65
CA GLU A 46 9.08 -13.15 13.04
C GLU A 46 9.47 -12.27 14.23
N GLY A 47 8.55 -11.42 14.72
CA GLY A 47 8.82 -10.49 15.81
C GLY A 47 9.82 -9.39 15.45
N ALA A 48 10.03 -9.11 14.15
CA ALA A 48 10.89 -8.03 13.68
C ALA A 48 10.24 -6.66 13.85
N ALA A 49 8.90 -6.59 13.82
CA ALA A 49 8.11 -5.40 14.15
C ALA A 49 7.01 -5.73 15.16
N ASP A 50 6.59 -4.74 15.93
CA ASP A 50 5.51 -4.86 16.91
C ASP A 50 4.15 -4.57 16.25
N MET A 51 4.13 -3.67 15.26
CA MET A 51 2.96 -3.30 14.46
C MET A 51 3.38 -3.13 13.00
N ALA A 52 2.41 -3.20 12.07
CA ALA A 52 2.66 -2.95 10.66
C ALA A 52 1.53 -2.13 10.01
N LEU A 53 1.92 -1.17 9.18
CA LEU A 53 1.05 -0.49 8.23
C LEU A 53 1.08 -1.29 6.93
N VAL A 54 -0.02 -1.95 6.62
CA VAL A 54 -0.13 -2.95 5.56
C VAL A 54 -1.16 -2.56 4.51
N ARG A 55 -1.08 -3.15 3.33
CA ARG A 55 -2.12 -3.13 2.30
C ARG A 55 -2.95 -4.40 2.38
N LEU A 56 -4.26 -4.25 2.51
CA LEU A 56 -5.17 -5.40 2.48
C LEU A 56 -5.37 -5.87 1.00
N PRO A 57 -5.60 -7.18 0.79
CA PRO A 57 -5.81 -8.21 1.81
C PRO A 57 -4.51 -8.72 2.44
N VAL A 58 -4.58 -9.06 3.71
CA VAL A 58 -3.57 -9.83 4.44
C VAL A 58 -4.31 -10.86 5.30
N ASP A 59 -3.77 -12.07 5.46
CA ASP A 59 -4.38 -13.07 6.33
C ASP A 59 -4.37 -12.56 7.78
N LEU A 60 -5.57 -12.35 8.35
CA LEU A 60 -5.73 -11.81 9.69
C LEU A 60 -5.79 -12.90 10.78
N ASP A 61 -5.92 -14.17 10.39
CA ASP A 61 -6.15 -15.27 11.31
C ASP A 61 -4.95 -16.23 11.42
N ARG A 62 -4.15 -16.35 10.37
CA ARG A 62 -3.05 -17.34 10.31
C ARG A 62 -1.69 -16.68 10.03
N PRO A 63 -0.59 -17.22 10.56
CA PRO A 63 -0.50 -18.31 11.54
C PRO A 63 -0.99 -17.89 12.94
N THR A 64 -1.00 -16.58 13.25
CA THR A 64 -1.46 -16.00 14.51
C THR A 64 -2.47 -14.89 14.22
N ALA A 65 -3.52 -14.80 15.02
CA ALA A 65 -4.56 -13.81 14.82
C ALA A 65 -4.04 -12.36 14.99
N LEU A 66 -4.46 -11.47 14.08
CA LEU A 66 -4.13 -10.06 14.12
C LEU A 66 -5.32 -9.22 14.60
N HIS A 67 -5.01 -8.14 15.29
CA HIS A 67 -5.86 -6.95 15.30
C HIS A 67 -5.68 -6.19 13.98
N CYS A 68 -6.76 -5.58 13.49
CA CYS A 68 -6.74 -4.80 12.26
C CYS A 68 -7.55 -3.52 12.43
N VAL A 69 -6.93 -2.39 12.13
CA VAL A 69 -7.56 -1.07 12.11
C VAL A 69 -7.43 -0.49 10.71
N ARG A 70 -8.53 -0.44 9.95
CA ARG A 70 -8.58 0.20 8.63
C ARG A 70 -8.35 1.70 8.80
N LEU A 71 -7.49 2.30 7.97
CA LEU A 71 -7.07 3.70 8.09
C LEU A 71 -7.61 4.56 6.94
N TYR A 72 -7.38 4.14 5.71
CA TYR A 72 -7.84 4.84 4.50
C TYR A 72 -7.79 3.92 3.29
N ASP A 73 -8.51 4.31 2.25
CA ASP A 73 -8.50 3.63 0.96
C ASP A 73 -7.63 4.38 -0.05
N GLU A 74 -6.93 3.63 -0.89
CA GLU A 74 -6.08 4.14 -1.99
C GLU A 74 -6.78 3.87 -3.32
N VAL A 75 -6.89 4.91 -4.14
CA VAL A 75 -7.47 4.81 -5.48
C VAL A 75 -6.57 3.95 -6.37
N PRO A 76 -7.09 2.92 -7.05
CA PRO A 76 -6.35 2.18 -8.05
C PRO A 76 -6.14 3.04 -9.30
N VAL A 77 -4.95 2.98 -9.88
CA VAL A 77 -4.62 3.69 -11.11
C VAL A 77 -3.96 2.75 -12.11
N VAL A 78 -4.29 2.92 -13.38
CA VAL A 78 -3.51 2.35 -14.48
C VAL A 78 -2.34 3.28 -14.77
N VAL A 79 -1.15 2.70 -14.88
CA VAL A 79 0.10 3.37 -15.29
C VAL A 79 0.49 2.85 -16.66
N ALA A 80 0.75 3.76 -17.59
CA ALA A 80 1.12 3.45 -18.97
C ALA A 80 2.15 4.45 -19.49
N GLY A 81 2.80 4.14 -20.60
CA GLY A 81 3.67 5.06 -21.32
C GLY A 81 2.93 6.30 -21.80
N ARG A 82 3.65 7.40 -21.98
CA ARG A 82 3.08 8.72 -22.33
C ARG A 82 2.37 8.74 -23.68
N GLU A 83 2.74 7.86 -24.61
CA GLU A 83 2.12 7.75 -25.94
C GLU A 83 0.88 6.83 -25.95
N HIS A 84 0.56 6.21 -24.81
CA HIS A 84 -0.58 5.32 -24.65
C HIS A 84 -1.89 6.13 -24.63
N PHE A 85 -3.01 5.53 -25.12
CA PHE A 85 -4.33 6.21 -25.15
C PHE A 85 -4.78 6.67 -23.76
N VAL A 86 -4.37 6.01 -22.69
CA VAL A 86 -4.59 6.41 -21.29
C VAL A 86 -4.13 7.85 -21.04
N ALA A 87 -3.13 8.35 -21.76
CA ALA A 87 -2.67 9.74 -21.62
C ALA A 87 -3.72 10.76 -22.06
N ALA A 88 -4.55 10.41 -23.02
CA ALA A 88 -5.63 11.29 -23.55
C ALA A 88 -6.89 11.26 -22.68
N ALA A 89 -7.02 10.31 -21.75
CA ALA A 89 -8.17 10.24 -20.86
C ALA A 89 -8.18 11.41 -19.85
N ASP A 90 -9.39 11.82 -19.46
CA ASP A 90 -9.58 12.81 -18.40
C ASP A 90 -8.90 12.35 -17.10
N GLY A 91 -8.24 13.30 -16.41
CA GLY A 91 -7.45 13.01 -15.22
C GLY A 91 -8.23 12.48 -14.03
N ASP A 92 -9.51 12.83 -13.93
CA ASP A 92 -10.37 12.53 -12.78
C ASP A 92 -11.41 11.44 -13.05
N THR A 93 -11.68 11.12 -14.33
CA THR A 93 -12.65 10.08 -14.69
C THR A 93 -11.99 8.71 -14.70
N PRO A 94 -12.49 7.74 -13.89
CA PRO A 94 -11.94 6.38 -13.90
C PRO A 94 -12.11 5.73 -15.30
N ILE A 95 -11.04 5.08 -15.75
CA ILE A 95 -11.05 4.31 -17.00
C ILE A 95 -11.79 2.99 -16.76
N PRO A 96 -12.81 2.65 -17.56
CA PRO A 96 -13.48 1.37 -17.49
C PRO A 96 -12.50 0.22 -17.79
N LEU A 97 -12.62 -0.89 -17.04
CA LEU A 97 -11.79 -2.09 -17.29
C LEU A 97 -11.96 -2.65 -18.71
N ALA A 98 -13.15 -2.45 -19.30
CA ALA A 98 -13.42 -2.86 -20.67
C ALA A 98 -12.51 -2.17 -21.70
N ASP A 99 -12.12 -0.91 -21.45
CA ASP A 99 -11.23 -0.14 -22.33
C ASP A 99 -9.78 -0.63 -22.27
N LEU A 100 -9.43 -1.42 -21.22
CA LEU A 100 -8.12 -2.03 -21.03
C LEU A 100 -8.08 -3.52 -21.43
N ALA A 101 -9.15 -4.03 -22.06
CA ALA A 101 -9.30 -5.46 -22.39
C ALA A 101 -8.24 -5.99 -23.38
N ASP A 102 -7.72 -5.12 -24.24
CA ASP A 102 -6.73 -5.47 -25.26
C ASP A 102 -5.27 -5.18 -24.84
N GLU A 103 -5.07 -4.81 -23.57
CA GLU A 103 -3.75 -4.43 -23.05
C GLU A 103 -2.96 -5.63 -22.49
N GLN A 104 -1.63 -5.50 -22.44
CA GLN A 104 -0.76 -6.42 -21.71
C GLN A 104 -0.61 -5.96 -20.27
N LEU A 105 -1.01 -6.79 -19.30
CA LEU A 105 -0.86 -6.51 -17.88
C LEU A 105 0.50 -7.01 -17.38
N VAL A 106 1.43 -6.09 -17.10
CA VAL A 106 2.82 -6.41 -16.73
C VAL A 106 2.91 -7.10 -15.37
N LEU A 107 2.04 -6.71 -14.41
CA LEU A 107 1.93 -7.35 -13.10
C LEU A 107 0.52 -7.88 -12.88
N PRO A 108 0.35 -9.11 -12.38
CA PRO A 108 -0.95 -9.60 -11.92
C PRO A 108 -1.55 -8.65 -10.87
N HIS A 109 -2.82 -8.29 -11.02
CA HIS A 109 -3.51 -7.46 -10.04
C HIS A 109 -4.13 -8.34 -8.94
N PRO A 110 -4.06 -7.94 -7.64
CA PRO A 110 -4.59 -8.74 -6.52
C PRO A 110 -6.09 -9.06 -6.60
N SER A 111 -6.90 -8.28 -7.35
CA SER A 111 -8.32 -8.58 -7.59
C SER A 111 -8.53 -9.83 -8.46
N GLY A 112 -7.50 -10.33 -9.14
CA GLY A 112 -7.60 -11.39 -10.13
C GLY A 112 -8.10 -10.92 -11.51
N TRP A 113 -8.36 -9.61 -11.70
CA TRP A 113 -8.70 -9.08 -13.01
C TRP A 113 -7.53 -9.22 -13.99
N THR A 114 -7.84 -9.66 -15.19
CA THR A 114 -6.89 -9.74 -16.32
C THR A 114 -7.56 -9.23 -17.58
N PRO A 115 -6.82 -8.57 -18.50
CA PRO A 115 -7.33 -8.24 -19.84
C PRO A 115 -7.79 -9.46 -20.62
N ALA A 116 -8.65 -9.25 -21.63
CA ALA A 116 -9.23 -10.33 -22.43
C ALA A 116 -8.24 -10.91 -23.46
N VAL A 117 -7.26 -10.13 -23.89
CA VAL A 117 -6.24 -10.56 -24.85
C VAL A 117 -5.30 -11.59 -24.20
N GLU A 118 -4.74 -12.49 -25.02
CA GLU A 118 -3.70 -13.43 -24.56
C GLU A 118 -2.52 -12.65 -23.95
N GLN A 119 -2.23 -12.97 -22.70
CA GLN A 119 -1.22 -12.23 -21.93
C GLN A 119 0.18 -12.76 -22.18
N LEU A 120 1.13 -11.84 -22.37
CA LEU A 120 2.54 -12.16 -22.37
C LEU A 120 2.99 -12.63 -20.98
N SER A 121 3.95 -13.56 -20.96
CA SER A 121 4.59 -13.99 -19.72
C SER A 121 5.71 -13.01 -19.36
N PHE A 122 5.48 -12.20 -18.34
CA PHE A 122 6.52 -11.35 -17.76
C PHE A 122 7.22 -12.08 -16.60
N PRO A 123 8.54 -11.87 -16.39
CA PRO A 123 9.22 -12.41 -15.23
C PRO A 123 8.70 -11.74 -13.95
N GLU A 124 8.89 -12.39 -12.80
CA GLU A 124 8.65 -11.73 -11.50
C GLU A 124 9.50 -10.46 -11.38
N MET A 125 8.88 -9.38 -11.00
CA MET A 125 9.53 -8.08 -10.90
C MET A 125 8.90 -7.20 -9.83
N THR A 126 9.61 -6.15 -9.42
CA THR A 126 9.07 -5.15 -8.51
C THR A 126 8.07 -4.22 -9.21
N VAL A 127 7.23 -3.51 -8.45
CA VAL A 127 6.35 -2.47 -9.01
C VAL A 127 7.15 -1.41 -9.77
N LYS A 128 8.32 -1.05 -9.27
CA LYS A 128 9.22 -0.11 -9.93
C LYS A 128 9.62 -0.59 -11.32
N ASP A 129 10.09 -1.83 -11.43
CA ASP A 129 10.53 -2.41 -12.71
C ASP A 129 9.34 -2.57 -13.68
N ALA A 130 8.17 -2.95 -13.17
CA ALA A 130 6.94 -3.05 -13.97
C ALA A 130 6.52 -1.69 -14.55
N ILE A 131 6.66 -0.61 -13.79
CA ILE A 131 6.41 0.75 -14.30
C ILE A 131 7.46 1.13 -15.38
N GLU A 132 8.71 0.65 -15.28
CA GLU A 132 9.72 0.83 -16.33
C GLU A 132 9.34 0.07 -17.62
N VAL A 133 8.79 -1.14 -17.49
CA VAL A 133 8.24 -1.89 -18.63
C VAL A 133 7.05 -1.16 -19.25
N ALA A 134 6.12 -0.66 -18.44
CA ALA A 134 4.99 0.14 -18.93
C ALA A 134 5.45 1.43 -19.64
N ALA A 135 6.51 2.09 -19.16
CA ALA A 135 7.10 3.26 -19.80
C ALA A 135 7.63 2.97 -21.21
N SER A 136 8.10 1.74 -21.49
CA SER A 136 8.56 1.32 -22.82
C SER A 136 7.41 1.06 -23.81
N GLY A 137 6.15 1.11 -23.36
CA GLY A 137 4.97 0.80 -24.18
C GLY A 137 4.67 -0.70 -24.34
N SER A 138 5.30 -1.57 -23.52
CA SER A 138 5.12 -3.01 -23.61
C SER A 138 3.89 -3.52 -22.84
N GLY A 139 3.13 -2.63 -22.19
CA GLY A 139 1.91 -2.95 -21.45
C GLY A 139 1.56 -1.89 -20.43
N ILE A 140 0.63 -2.25 -19.55
CA ILE A 140 0.14 -1.41 -18.46
C ILE A 140 0.42 -2.06 -17.10
N VAL A 141 0.40 -1.24 -16.05
CA VAL A 141 0.43 -1.69 -14.65
C VAL A 141 -0.74 -1.05 -13.91
N ILE A 142 -1.47 -1.83 -13.11
CA ILE A 142 -2.49 -1.30 -12.22
C ILE A 142 -1.96 -1.38 -10.79
N VAL A 143 -1.88 -0.23 -10.12
CA VAL A 143 -1.33 -0.11 -8.76
C VAL A 143 -2.08 0.95 -7.95
N PRO A 144 -1.98 0.94 -6.61
CA PRO A 144 -2.44 2.07 -5.80
C PRO A 144 -1.75 3.39 -6.21
N MET A 145 -2.49 4.49 -6.15
CA MET A 145 -2.00 5.85 -6.50
C MET A 145 -0.70 6.21 -5.77
N SER A 146 -0.54 5.77 -4.54
CA SER A 146 0.68 6.04 -3.75
C SER A 146 1.92 5.40 -4.37
N LEU A 147 1.81 4.19 -4.94
CA LEU A 147 2.91 3.51 -5.64
C LEU A 147 3.22 4.16 -6.99
N ALA A 148 2.20 4.58 -7.74
CA ALA A 148 2.39 5.34 -8.98
C ALA A 148 3.13 6.66 -8.72
N ARG A 149 2.84 7.33 -7.60
CA ARG A 149 3.52 8.57 -7.19
C ARG A 149 4.93 8.30 -6.66
N LEU A 150 5.14 7.22 -5.90
CA LEU A 150 6.44 6.83 -5.37
C LEU A 150 7.44 6.54 -6.51
N HIS A 151 6.98 5.90 -7.57
CA HIS A 151 7.77 5.53 -8.74
C HIS A 151 7.49 6.44 -9.95
N HIS A 152 7.15 7.73 -9.67
CA HIS A 152 6.86 8.69 -10.72
C HIS A 152 8.01 8.84 -11.71
N ARG A 153 7.68 8.84 -13.02
CA ARG A 153 8.60 9.04 -14.14
C ARG A 153 7.99 10.08 -15.10
N LYS A 154 8.84 10.77 -15.85
CA LYS A 154 8.39 11.77 -16.83
C LYS A 154 7.79 11.15 -18.10
N ASP A 155 8.10 9.89 -18.36
CA ASP A 155 7.72 9.12 -19.55
C ASP A 155 6.49 8.21 -19.31
N VAL A 156 5.85 8.29 -18.15
CA VAL A 156 4.60 7.60 -17.84
C VAL A 156 3.49 8.58 -17.47
N VAL A 157 2.27 8.10 -17.63
CA VAL A 157 1.05 8.72 -17.12
C VAL A 157 0.33 7.75 -16.22
N HIS A 158 -0.51 8.24 -15.31
CA HIS A 158 -1.42 7.42 -14.53
C HIS A 158 -2.81 8.03 -14.52
N ARG A 159 -3.84 7.18 -14.54
CA ARG A 159 -5.26 7.56 -14.48
C ARG A 159 -6.02 6.62 -13.55
N PRO A 160 -7.03 7.10 -12.84
CA PRO A 160 -7.92 6.23 -12.08
C PRO A 160 -8.51 5.13 -12.97
N VAL A 161 -8.78 3.96 -12.41
CA VAL A 161 -9.39 2.82 -13.09
C VAL A 161 -10.56 2.30 -12.26
N GLU A 162 -11.60 1.75 -12.92
CA GLU A 162 -12.79 1.18 -12.28
C GLU A 162 -12.48 -0.17 -11.61
N LEU A 163 -11.78 -0.10 -10.49
CA LEU A 163 -11.52 -1.23 -9.58
C LEU A 163 -11.80 -0.80 -8.14
N ASP A 164 -12.04 -1.78 -7.29
CA ASP A 164 -12.19 -1.53 -5.87
C ASP A 164 -10.89 -0.94 -5.28
N PRO A 165 -11.01 0.07 -4.42
CA PRO A 165 -9.86 0.68 -3.78
C PRO A 165 -9.15 -0.30 -2.85
N THR A 166 -7.83 -0.15 -2.72
CA THR A 166 -7.01 -0.91 -1.79
C THR A 166 -6.99 -0.23 -0.43
N THR A 167 -7.29 -0.94 0.64
CA THR A 167 -7.28 -0.36 1.99
C THR A 167 -5.91 -0.48 2.65
N VAL A 168 -5.40 0.63 3.19
CA VAL A 168 -4.28 0.63 4.14
C VAL A 168 -4.82 0.45 5.56
N ALA A 169 -4.20 -0.46 6.30
CA ALA A 169 -4.57 -0.80 7.67
C ALA A 169 -3.35 -0.85 8.59
N LEU A 170 -3.57 -0.60 9.88
CA LEU A 170 -2.62 -0.90 10.94
C LEU A 170 -2.97 -2.26 11.54
N VAL A 171 -2.00 -3.18 11.59
CA VAL A 171 -2.18 -4.53 12.14
C VAL A 171 -1.10 -4.86 13.16
N TRP A 172 -1.42 -5.75 14.12
CA TRP A 172 -0.48 -6.29 15.11
C TRP A 172 -1.02 -7.61 15.68
N LEU A 173 -0.14 -8.42 16.27
CA LEU A 173 -0.51 -9.69 16.89
C LEU A 173 -1.47 -9.48 18.07
N ARG A 174 -2.58 -10.20 18.12
CA ARG A 174 -3.56 -10.11 19.23
C ARG A 174 -2.95 -10.43 20.57
N ASP A 175 -2.11 -11.46 20.61
CA ASP A 175 -1.49 -11.94 21.83
C ASP A 175 -0.39 -10.98 22.36
N ALA A 176 0.09 -10.06 21.52
CA ALA A 176 1.07 -9.04 21.87
C ALA A 176 0.45 -7.66 22.19
N ASP A 177 -0.89 -7.57 22.24
CA ASP A 177 -1.55 -6.29 22.49
C ASP A 177 -1.13 -5.70 23.84
N SER A 178 -0.91 -4.38 23.85
CA SER A 178 -0.39 -3.67 25.01
C SER A 178 -0.87 -2.21 25.02
N PRO A 179 -0.77 -1.50 26.17
CA PRO A 179 -1.09 -0.07 26.22
C PRO A 179 -0.35 0.77 25.17
N VAL A 180 0.91 0.41 24.86
CA VAL A 180 1.71 1.13 23.84
C VAL A 180 1.11 0.97 22.44
N HIS A 181 0.63 -0.24 22.10
CA HIS A 181 -0.07 -0.46 20.83
C HIS A 181 -1.35 0.38 20.76
N GLN A 182 -2.15 0.41 21.85
CA GLN A 182 -3.37 1.19 21.92
C GLN A 182 -3.13 2.70 21.85
N ASP A 183 -2.04 3.19 22.42
CA ASP A 183 -1.60 4.58 22.29
C ASP A 183 -1.28 4.92 20.82
N PHE A 184 -0.58 4.03 20.10
CA PHE A 184 -0.29 4.23 18.68
C PHE A 184 -1.57 4.18 17.82
N VAL A 185 -2.50 3.27 18.13
CA VAL A 185 -3.85 3.26 17.52
C VAL A 185 -4.54 4.61 17.73
N GLY A 186 -4.45 5.19 18.92
CA GLY A 186 -4.96 6.52 19.21
C GLY A 186 -4.33 7.61 18.33
N VAL A 187 -3.03 7.52 18.08
CA VAL A 187 -2.29 8.44 17.19
C VAL A 187 -2.76 8.33 15.74
N VAL A 188 -2.83 7.12 15.18
CA VAL A 188 -3.22 6.93 13.77
C VAL A 188 -4.68 7.31 13.50
N ARG A 189 -5.55 7.14 14.49
CA ARG A 189 -6.96 7.55 14.44
C ARG A 189 -7.18 9.04 14.71
N GLY A 190 -6.13 9.81 14.98
CA GLY A 190 -6.22 11.24 15.23
C GLY A 190 -6.90 11.60 16.55
N ARG A 191 -7.02 10.67 17.52
CA ARG A 191 -7.56 10.95 18.86
C ARG A 191 -6.65 11.95 19.57
N ARG A 192 -7.24 13.02 20.15
CA ARG A 192 -6.51 13.96 21.01
C ARG A 192 -6.23 13.32 22.38
N ALA A 193 -5.14 13.70 23.02
CA ALA A 193 -4.74 13.18 24.35
C ALA A 193 -5.81 13.31 25.45
N SER A 194 -6.81 14.21 25.26
CA SER A 194 -7.91 14.44 26.20
C SER A 194 -9.09 13.46 26.11
N SER A 195 -9.03 12.47 25.22
CA SER A 195 -10.13 11.51 25.00
C SER A 195 -10.02 10.23 25.83
N SER A 196 -9.02 10.13 26.71
CA SER A 196 -8.84 8.99 27.63
C SER A 196 -9.25 9.42 29.05
N ARG A 197 -10.54 9.40 29.31
CA ARG A 197 -11.12 9.33 30.66
C ARG A 197 -12.16 8.23 30.71
#